data_f39797db3b43b7dfa410173c8826d170
#
_entry.id   f39797db3b43b7dfa410173c8826d170
#
_cell.length_a   1.000
_cell.length_b   1.000
_cell.length_c   1.000
_cell.angle_alpha   90.00
_cell.angle_beta   90.00
_cell.angle_gamma   90.00
#
_symmetry.space_group_name_H-M   'P 1'
#
loop_
_entity.id
_entity.type
_entity.pdbx_description
1 polymer ?
#
loop_
_entity_poly.entity_id
_entity_poly.type
_entity_poly.pdbx_seq_one_letter_code
_entity_poly.pdbx_strand_id
1 'polypeptide(L)'
;ADFLQEYFPKVGGCYYKLYMAGSVAVLMLDCGEDKPDSDIEYGGLGAYDAYREEEAAWLRETVASEEFRNASARIVLLHIPLGNGTWHGNIHLEELFLPILNDADIDVMLSGHTHRYSFRPANDEVRFPVLVNDNASLLRCDVGDGRITVRIYGPEGTVTHSHEFPLK
;
A
#
# COMPACT_ATOMS: atom_id res chain seq x y z
N ALA A 1 -14.85 2.12 -17.39
CA ALA A 1 -13.64 1.27 -17.28
C ALA A 1 -12.55 1.73 -18.26
N ASP A 2 -12.87 1.97 -19.53
CA ASP A 2 -11.87 2.30 -20.56
C ASP A 2 -11.19 3.67 -20.32
N PHE A 3 -11.90 4.62 -19.73
CA PHE A 3 -11.36 5.95 -19.40
C PHE A 3 -10.23 5.89 -18.36
N LEU A 4 -10.34 5.02 -17.36
CA LEU A 4 -9.28 4.84 -16.36
C LEU A 4 -8.02 4.22 -16.97
N GLN A 5 -8.14 3.34 -17.96
CA GLN A 5 -7.00 2.70 -18.63
C GLN A 5 -6.17 3.67 -19.46
N GLU A 6 -6.75 4.77 -19.95
CA GLU A 6 -6.04 5.79 -20.70
C GLU A 6 -5.06 6.57 -19.80
N TYR A 7 -5.45 6.87 -18.55
CA TYR A 7 -4.64 7.64 -17.60
C TYR A 7 -3.86 6.78 -16.63
N PHE A 8 -4.35 5.58 -16.33
CA PHE A 8 -3.74 4.62 -15.42
C PHE A 8 -3.65 3.25 -16.09
N PRO A 9 -2.70 3.07 -17.02
CA PRO A 9 -2.61 1.83 -17.78
C PRO A 9 -2.30 0.65 -16.87
N LYS A 10 -3.05 -0.42 -17.04
CA LYS A 10 -2.80 -1.70 -16.38
C LYS A 10 -1.46 -2.28 -16.82
N VAL A 11 -0.72 -2.82 -15.88
CA VAL A 11 0.49 -3.60 -16.14
C VAL A 11 0.12 -5.08 -16.12
N GLY A 12 0.28 -5.79 -17.24
CA GLY A 12 -0.12 -7.19 -17.34
C GLY A 12 -1.62 -7.46 -17.13
N GLY A 13 -2.48 -6.43 -17.31
CA GLY A 13 -3.93 -6.57 -17.12
C GLY A 13 -4.45 -6.25 -15.72
N CYS A 14 -3.57 -5.91 -14.76
CA CYS A 14 -3.91 -5.55 -13.37
C CYS A 14 -3.40 -4.16 -12.97
N TYR A 15 -3.91 -3.63 -11.85
CA TYR A 15 -3.50 -2.32 -11.33
C TYR A 15 -2.39 -2.41 -10.27
N TYR A 16 -2.08 -3.59 -9.77
CA TYR A 16 -0.97 -3.83 -8.86
C TYR A 16 0.32 -4.14 -9.60
N LYS A 17 1.46 -3.77 -9.04
CA LYS A 17 2.79 -4.04 -9.61
C LYS A 17 3.92 -3.86 -8.60
N LEU A 18 5.05 -4.50 -8.86
CA LEU A 18 6.33 -4.13 -8.30
C LEU A 18 6.98 -3.05 -9.17
N TYR A 19 7.34 -1.92 -8.58
CA TYR A 19 8.12 -0.87 -9.24
C TYR A 19 9.47 -0.73 -8.55
N MET A 20 10.55 -0.85 -9.34
CA MET A 20 11.91 -0.63 -8.84
C MET A 20 12.37 0.79 -9.14
N ALA A 21 12.56 1.59 -8.08
CA ALA A 21 13.18 2.91 -8.15
C ALA A 21 14.67 2.79 -7.79
N GLY A 22 15.51 2.45 -8.77
CA GLY A 22 16.89 2.05 -8.51
C GLY A 22 16.95 0.76 -7.68
N SER A 23 17.49 0.82 -6.47
CA SER A 23 17.52 -0.32 -5.54
C SER A 23 16.33 -0.38 -4.57
N VAL A 24 15.36 0.53 -4.69
CA VAL A 24 14.17 0.58 -3.81
C VAL A 24 13.02 -0.16 -4.45
N ALA A 25 12.47 -1.15 -3.75
CA ALA A 25 11.26 -1.86 -4.15
C ALA A 25 10.02 -1.13 -3.66
N VAL A 26 9.10 -0.80 -4.55
CA VAL A 26 7.80 -0.20 -4.24
C VAL A 26 6.72 -1.16 -4.71
N LEU A 27 6.05 -1.80 -3.76
CA LEU A 27 4.85 -2.59 -4.00
C LEU A 27 3.65 -1.64 -4.12
N MET A 28 3.16 -1.48 -5.32
CA MET A 28 1.92 -0.76 -5.58
C MET A 28 0.78 -1.79 -5.60
N LEU A 29 -0.06 -1.76 -4.58
CA LEU A 29 -1.14 -2.71 -4.39
C LEU A 29 -2.49 -2.02 -4.63
N ASP A 30 -3.47 -2.82 -5.07
CA ASP A 30 -4.84 -2.37 -5.30
C ASP A 30 -5.76 -2.96 -4.23
N CYS A 31 -6.48 -2.12 -3.53
CA CYS A 31 -7.41 -2.56 -2.49
C CYS A 31 -8.76 -3.05 -3.05
N GLY A 32 -9.05 -2.82 -4.34
CA GLY A 32 -10.40 -2.93 -4.85
C GLY A 32 -11.33 -1.92 -4.15
N GLU A 33 -12.48 -2.38 -3.69
CA GLU A 33 -13.47 -1.56 -2.96
C GLU A 33 -13.66 -2.05 -1.53
N ASP A 34 -14.22 -1.22 -0.68
CA ASP A 34 -14.34 -1.47 0.76
C ASP A 34 -15.55 -2.31 1.18
N LYS A 35 -16.60 -2.38 0.33
CA LYS A 35 -17.83 -3.13 0.57
C LYS A 35 -17.76 -4.56 -0.02
N PRO A 36 -18.64 -5.47 0.42
CA PRO A 36 -18.73 -6.80 -0.18
C PRO A 36 -19.24 -6.75 -1.62
N ASP A 37 -18.83 -7.69 -2.45
CA ASP A 37 -19.20 -7.79 -3.87
C ASP A 37 -20.72 -7.81 -4.10
N SER A 38 -21.49 -8.26 -3.09
CA SER A 38 -22.96 -8.26 -3.10
C SER A 38 -23.60 -6.90 -2.81
N ASP A 39 -22.82 -5.86 -2.53
CA ASP A 39 -23.36 -4.53 -2.23
C ASP A 39 -24.13 -3.98 -3.45
N ILE A 40 -25.27 -3.34 -3.16
CA ILE A 40 -26.16 -2.81 -4.19
C ILE A 40 -25.50 -1.74 -5.06
N GLU A 41 -24.51 -1.04 -4.53
CA GLU A 41 -23.77 -0.01 -5.26
C GLU A 41 -22.99 -0.57 -6.45
N TYR A 42 -22.61 -1.85 -6.40
CA TYR A 42 -21.90 -2.50 -7.49
C TYR A 42 -22.81 -3.13 -8.56
N GLY A 43 -24.13 -3.08 -8.36
CA GLY A 43 -25.12 -3.56 -9.37
C GLY A 43 -24.94 -5.02 -9.77
N GLY A 44 -24.39 -5.87 -8.90
CA GLY A 44 -24.10 -7.28 -9.19
C GLY A 44 -22.86 -7.51 -10.07
N LEU A 45 -22.01 -6.48 -10.27
CA LEU A 45 -20.78 -6.55 -11.08
C LEU A 45 -19.51 -6.60 -10.22
N GLY A 46 -19.65 -6.57 -8.89
CA GLY A 46 -18.51 -6.68 -7.96
C GLY A 46 -17.83 -8.04 -8.09
N ALA A 47 -16.52 -8.05 -8.19
CA ALA A 47 -15.66 -9.24 -8.16
C ALA A 47 -14.32 -8.92 -7.45
N TYR A 48 -14.39 -8.06 -6.45
CA TYR A 48 -13.20 -7.55 -5.75
C TYR A 48 -12.57 -8.60 -4.84
N ASP A 49 -13.36 -9.51 -4.29
CA ASP A 49 -12.84 -10.59 -3.45
C ASP A 49 -11.93 -11.52 -4.26
N ALA A 50 -12.40 -12.00 -5.42
CA ALA A 50 -11.61 -12.82 -6.32
C ALA A 50 -10.37 -12.08 -6.84
N TYR A 51 -10.50 -10.78 -7.12
CA TYR A 51 -9.38 -9.94 -7.56
C TYR A 51 -8.30 -9.82 -6.49
N ARG A 52 -8.67 -9.63 -5.21
CA ARG A 52 -7.71 -9.61 -4.09
C ARG A 52 -7.02 -10.96 -3.87
N GLU A 53 -7.73 -12.08 -4.10
CA GLU A 53 -7.13 -13.43 -4.03
C GLU A 53 -6.07 -13.62 -5.12
N GLU A 54 -6.34 -13.17 -6.36
CA GLU A 54 -5.38 -13.19 -7.46
C GLU A 54 -4.16 -12.31 -7.14
N GLU A 55 -4.39 -11.11 -6.62
CA GLU A 55 -3.33 -10.20 -6.21
C GLU A 55 -2.49 -10.78 -5.08
N ALA A 56 -3.10 -11.42 -4.09
CA ALA A 56 -2.38 -12.09 -3.01
C ALA A 56 -1.49 -13.24 -3.52
N ALA A 57 -1.94 -13.98 -4.53
CA ALA A 57 -1.12 -15.01 -5.16
C ALA A 57 0.11 -14.38 -5.84
N TRP A 58 -0.09 -13.34 -6.63
CA TRP A 58 0.99 -12.57 -7.26
C TRP A 58 1.93 -11.95 -6.20
N LEU A 59 1.39 -11.41 -5.11
CA LEU A 59 2.18 -10.79 -4.05
C LEU A 59 3.13 -11.80 -3.40
N ARG A 60 2.67 -13.04 -3.13
CA ARG A 60 3.53 -14.11 -2.59
C ARG A 60 4.72 -14.41 -3.51
N GLU A 61 4.48 -14.51 -4.80
CA GLU A 61 5.54 -14.75 -5.79
C GLU A 61 6.49 -13.54 -5.87
N THR A 62 5.95 -12.33 -5.85
CA THR A 62 6.71 -11.09 -5.96
C THR A 62 7.65 -10.89 -4.76
N VAL A 63 7.18 -11.06 -3.53
CA VAL A 63 8.04 -10.90 -2.35
C VAL A 63 9.09 -12.02 -2.22
N ALA A 64 8.86 -13.15 -2.86
CA ALA A 64 9.84 -14.23 -2.94
C ALA A 64 10.89 -14.02 -4.04
N SER A 65 10.71 -13.07 -4.95
CA SER A 65 11.64 -12.82 -6.05
C SER A 65 12.99 -12.29 -5.55
N GLU A 66 14.05 -12.55 -6.32
CA GLU A 66 15.39 -12.01 -6.02
C GLU A 66 15.41 -10.48 -6.10
N GLU A 67 14.69 -9.90 -7.05
CA GLU A 67 14.58 -8.46 -7.25
C GLU A 67 14.04 -7.77 -6.00
N PHE A 68 12.96 -8.29 -5.44
CA PHE A 68 12.36 -7.74 -4.23
C PHE A 68 13.25 -7.97 -3.00
N ARG A 69 13.76 -9.18 -2.80
CA ARG A 69 14.58 -9.53 -1.62
C ARG A 69 15.91 -8.79 -1.56
N ASN A 70 16.50 -8.47 -2.71
CA ASN A 70 17.77 -7.75 -2.80
C ASN A 70 17.59 -6.22 -2.77
N ALA A 71 16.36 -5.72 -2.67
CA ALA A 71 16.11 -4.30 -2.58
C ALA A 71 16.70 -3.69 -1.29
N SER A 72 17.24 -2.49 -1.39
CA SER A 72 17.78 -1.74 -0.24
C SER A 72 16.71 -1.15 0.66
N ALA A 73 15.50 -0.98 0.16
CA ALA A 73 14.31 -0.57 0.91
C ALA A 73 13.06 -1.17 0.25
N ARG A 74 12.03 -1.44 1.07
CA ARG A 74 10.77 -2.04 0.64
C ARG A 74 9.60 -1.21 1.14
N ILE A 75 8.92 -0.55 0.22
CA ILE A 75 7.81 0.36 0.50
C ILE A 75 6.53 -0.23 -0.06
N VAL A 76 5.46 -0.20 0.72
CA VAL A 76 4.11 -0.58 0.26
C VAL A 76 3.29 0.68 0.04
N LEU A 77 2.67 0.78 -1.12
CA LEU A 77 1.62 1.75 -1.43
C LEU A 77 0.29 1.00 -1.55
N LEU A 78 -0.64 1.26 -0.66
CA LEU A 78 -1.99 0.70 -0.68
C LEU A 78 -2.96 1.76 -0.18
N HIS A 79 -4.04 2.02 -0.91
CA HIS A 79 -4.96 3.10 -0.57
C HIS A 79 -5.64 2.88 0.79
N ILE A 80 -6.19 1.69 1.05
CA ILE A 80 -6.78 1.33 2.34
C ILE A 80 -5.68 0.86 3.30
N PRO A 81 -5.46 1.52 4.45
CA PRO A 81 -4.44 1.10 5.41
C PRO A 81 -4.82 -0.24 6.07
N LEU A 82 -3.83 -1.12 6.28
CA LEU A 82 -4.01 -2.40 6.97
C LEU A 82 -3.95 -2.24 8.49
N GLY A 83 -4.64 -3.14 9.21
CA GLY A 83 -4.58 -3.31 10.67
C GLY A 83 -5.42 -2.31 11.45
N ASN A 84 -6.71 -2.23 11.24
CA ASN A 84 -7.79 -1.59 12.02
C ASN A 84 -9.07 -1.47 11.18
N GLY A 85 -9.17 -2.22 10.12
CA GLY A 85 -10.33 -2.18 9.24
C GLY A 85 -11.54 -2.87 9.85
N THR A 86 -12.71 -2.26 9.65
CA THR A 86 -14.00 -2.83 10.09
C THR A 86 -14.93 -3.13 8.91
N TRP A 87 -14.57 -2.69 7.72
CA TRP A 87 -15.31 -2.92 6.50
C TRP A 87 -14.85 -4.22 5.83
N HIS A 88 -15.70 -4.84 5.03
CA HIS A 88 -15.41 -6.11 4.36
C HIS A 88 -14.07 -6.10 3.61
N GLY A 89 -13.84 -5.08 2.77
CA GLY A 89 -12.60 -4.97 2.00
C GLY A 89 -11.35 -4.87 2.86
N ASN A 90 -11.39 -4.12 3.98
CA ASN A 90 -10.27 -4.05 4.91
C ASN A 90 -9.96 -5.42 5.53
N ILE A 91 -11.00 -6.11 6.05
CA ILE A 91 -10.86 -7.41 6.69
C ILE A 91 -10.25 -8.41 5.70
N HIS A 92 -10.78 -8.45 4.48
CA HIS A 92 -10.30 -9.37 3.45
C HIS A 92 -8.87 -9.07 3.00
N LEU A 93 -8.50 -7.78 2.88
CA LEU A 93 -7.10 -7.36 2.63
C LEU A 93 -6.18 -7.80 3.76
N GLU A 94 -6.60 -7.62 5.01
CA GLU A 94 -5.81 -8.02 6.18
C GLU A 94 -5.61 -9.53 6.23
N GLU A 95 -6.64 -10.32 5.99
CA GLU A 95 -6.57 -11.79 5.93
C GLU A 95 -5.61 -12.29 4.84
N LEU A 96 -5.61 -11.65 3.67
CA LEU A 96 -4.82 -12.07 2.52
C LEU A 96 -3.40 -11.51 2.51
N PHE A 97 -3.23 -10.22 2.82
CA PHE A 97 -1.96 -9.51 2.60
C PHE A 97 -1.06 -9.44 3.83
N LEU A 98 -1.63 -9.29 5.05
CA LEU A 98 -0.81 -9.17 6.25
C LEU A 98 0.14 -10.36 6.49
N PRO A 99 -0.29 -11.63 6.32
CA PRO A 99 0.63 -12.75 6.50
C PRO A 99 1.82 -12.70 5.55
N ILE A 100 1.61 -12.19 4.32
CA ILE A 100 2.66 -12.09 3.30
C ILE A 100 3.60 -10.92 3.62
N LEU A 101 3.02 -9.74 3.88
CA LEU A 101 3.78 -8.51 4.09
C LEU A 101 4.55 -8.52 5.43
N ASN A 102 4.00 -9.15 6.46
CA ASN A 102 4.68 -9.29 7.75
C ASN A 102 5.98 -10.10 7.67
N ASP A 103 6.08 -11.01 6.71
CA ASP A 103 7.26 -11.85 6.50
C ASP A 103 8.18 -11.31 5.36
N ALA A 104 7.84 -10.14 4.79
CA ALA A 104 8.52 -9.57 3.63
C ALA A 104 9.49 -8.41 3.95
N ASP A 105 9.85 -8.21 5.24
CA ASP A 105 10.75 -7.14 5.68
C ASP A 105 10.38 -5.73 5.20
N ILE A 106 9.09 -5.42 5.16
CA ILE A 106 8.60 -4.10 4.75
C ILE A 106 9.12 -3.01 5.70
N ASP A 107 9.68 -1.93 5.14
CA ASP A 107 10.19 -0.79 5.90
C ASP A 107 9.08 0.19 6.29
N VAL A 108 8.15 0.47 5.38
CA VAL A 108 7.00 1.36 5.64
C VAL A 108 5.86 1.10 4.66
N MET A 109 4.63 1.26 5.14
CA MET A 109 3.43 1.32 4.33
C MET A 109 2.91 2.75 4.29
N LEU A 110 2.59 3.25 3.09
CA LEU A 110 2.01 4.57 2.85
C LEU A 110 0.61 4.39 2.28
N SER A 111 -0.36 5.04 2.90
CA SER A 111 -1.79 4.89 2.61
C SER A 111 -2.53 6.23 2.62
N GLY A 112 -3.79 6.19 2.22
CA GLY A 112 -4.74 7.30 2.24
C GLY A 112 -6.07 6.91 2.88
N HIS A 113 -7.18 6.99 2.14
CA HIS A 113 -8.52 6.52 2.46
C HIS A 113 -9.24 7.27 3.58
N THR A 114 -8.64 7.40 4.76
CA THR A 114 -9.32 7.98 5.94
C THR A 114 -9.46 9.51 5.88
N HIS A 115 -8.81 10.15 4.90
CA HIS A 115 -8.76 11.61 4.72
C HIS A 115 -8.20 12.37 5.95
N ARG A 116 -7.53 11.67 6.83
CA ARG A 116 -6.90 12.22 8.04
C ARG A 116 -5.51 11.62 8.20
N TYR A 117 -4.56 12.49 8.53
CA TYR A 117 -3.23 12.01 8.88
C TYR A 117 -3.29 11.08 10.10
N SER A 118 -2.59 9.96 9.99
CA SER A 118 -2.29 9.11 11.13
C SER A 118 -0.96 8.38 10.93
N PHE A 119 -0.33 8.04 12.04
CA PHE A 119 0.87 7.22 12.07
C PHE A 119 0.71 6.11 13.12
N ARG A 120 0.99 4.90 12.71
CA ARG A 120 1.02 3.74 13.58
C ARG A 120 2.39 3.06 13.46
N PRO A 121 3.16 2.93 14.57
CA PRO A 121 4.38 2.16 14.60
C PRO A 121 4.09 0.68 14.37
N ALA A 122 5.12 -0.08 13.98
CA ALA A 122 5.04 -1.53 13.92
C ALA A 122 4.63 -2.13 15.27
N ASN A 123 3.86 -3.21 15.22
CA ASN A 123 3.42 -3.98 16.38
C ASN A 123 3.37 -5.49 16.04
N ASP A 124 2.85 -6.32 16.94
CA ASP A 124 2.80 -7.78 16.74
C ASP A 124 1.84 -8.20 15.61
N GLU A 125 0.81 -7.40 15.33
CA GLU A 125 -0.18 -7.66 14.29
C GLU A 125 0.29 -7.17 12.92
N VAL A 126 0.84 -5.94 12.87
CA VAL A 126 1.39 -5.32 11.66
C VAL A 126 2.85 -4.97 11.91
N ARG A 127 3.77 -5.78 11.40
CA ARG A 127 5.21 -5.74 11.72
C ARG A 127 5.99 -4.63 11.03
N PHE A 128 5.30 -3.68 10.43
CA PHE A 128 5.87 -2.51 9.77
C PHE A 128 5.08 -1.24 10.10
N PRO A 129 5.70 -0.07 10.08
CA PRO A 129 4.99 1.18 10.32
C PRO A 129 4.02 1.50 9.19
N VAL A 130 2.85 2.00 9.54
CA VAL A 130 1.80 2.45 8.60
C VAL A 130 1.57 3.94 8.77
N LEU A 131 1.70 4.69 7.68
CA LEU A 131 1.46 6.11 7.63
C LEU A 131 0.32 6.40 6.66
N VAL A 132 -0.70 7.08 7.16
CA VAL A 132 -1.85 7.51 6.35
C VAL A 132 -1.74 9.00 6.10
N ASN A 133 -1.77 9.41 4.83
CA ASN A 133 -1.82 10.81 4.46
C ASN A 133 -3.26 11.33 4.44
N ASP A 134 -3.45 12.61 4.71
CA ASP A 134 -4.75 13.26 4.53
C ASP A 134 -4.98 13.64 3.05
N ASN A 135 -6.16 14.17 2.74
CA ASN A 135 -6.56 14.54 1.38
C ASN A 135 -6.18 15.99 0.98
N ALA A 136 -5.49 16.73 1.83
CA ALA A 136 -5.08 18.11 1.57
C ALA A 136 -3.56 18.30 1.53
N SER A 137 -2.79 17.25 1.85
CA SER A 137 -1.34 17.30 2.01
C SER A 137 -0.61 16.48 0.96
N LEU A 138 0.64 16.87 0.67
CA LEU A 138 1.58 16.11 -0.15
C LEU A 138 2.49 15.27 0.73
N LEU A 139 2.55 13.97 0.47
CA LEU A 139 3.55 13.08 1.07
C LEU A 139 4.75 12.96 0.14
N ARG A 140 5.95 13.19 0.68
CA ARG A 140 7.23 12.93 0.03
C ARG A 140 8.01 11.88 0.81
N CYS A 141 8.51 10.89 0.10
CA CYS A 141 9.36 9.82 0.63
C CYS A 141 10.75 9.91 -0.02
N ASP A 142 11.76 10.11 0.80
CA ASP A 142 13.17 10.14 0.39
C ASP A 142 13.87 8.90 0.97
N VAL A 143 14.62 8.16 0.15
CA VAL A 143 15.41 6.99 0.59
C VAL A 143 16.88 7.28 0.37
N GLY A 144 17.69 7.23 1.43
CA GLY A 144 19.11 7.49 1.37
C GLY A 144 19.76 7.47 2.76
N ASP A 145 21.06 7.46 2.82
CA ASP A 145 21.84 7.52 4.06
C ASP A 145 21.42 6.47 5.12
N GLY A 146 21.03 5.26 4.65
CA GLY A 146 20.63 4.15 5.53
C GLY A 146 19.24 4.32 6.16
N ARG A 147 18.40 5.19 5.62
CA ARG A 147 17.03 5.44 6.13
C ARG A 147 16.03 5.81 5.06
N ILE A 148 14.77 5.71 5.42
CA ILE A 148 13.64 6.30 4.71
C ILE A 148 13.19 7.52 5.51
N THR A 149 13.07 8.67 4.86
CA THR A 149 12.49 9.89 5.45
C THR A 149 11.19 10.22 4.75
N VAL A 150 10.08 10.20 5.50
CA VAL A 150 8.76 10.57 5.00
C VAL A 150 8.38 11.92 5.58
N ARG A 151 8.10 12.89 4.70
CA ARG A 151 7.64 14.24 5.08
C ARG A 151 6.27 14.51 4.49
N ILE A 152 5.41 15.12 5.31
CA ILE A 152 4.09 15.57 4.89
C ILE A 152 4.11 17.09 4.84
N TYR A 153 3.72 17.61 3.70
CA TYR A 153 3.65 19.04 3.41
C TYR A 153 2.21 19.50 3.36
N GLY A 154 1.85 20.44 4.20
CA GLY A 154 0.54 21.07 4.16
C GLY A 154 0.34 21.93 2.89
N PRO A 155 -0.85 22.50 2.69
CA PRO A 155 -1.20 23.28 1.49
C PRO A 155 -0.27 24.45 1.19
N GLU A 156 0.37 25.01 2.21
CA GLU A 156 1.32 26.14 2.09
C GLU A 156 2.76 25.67 1.83
N GLY A 157 3.00 24.37 1.62
CA GLY A 157 4.32 23.79 1.39
C GLY A 157 5.19 23.68 2.65
N THR A 158 4.64 23.89 3.84
CA THR A 158 5.34 23.71 5.11
C THR A 158 5.27 22.26 5.54
N VAL A 159 6.37 21.73 6.12
CA VAL A 159 6.40 20.38 6.69
C VAL A 159 5.56 20.35 7.96
N THR A 160 4.48 19.58 7.95
CA THR A 160 3.58 19.39 9.10
C THR A 160 3.97 18.17 9.93
N HIS A 161 4.47 17.11 9.28
CA HIS A 161 4.92 15.89 9.94
C HIS A 161 6.18 15.35 9.25
N SER A 162 7.04 14.69 10.03
CA SER A 162 8.25 14.04 9.51
C SER A 162 8.53 12.77 10.30
N HIS A 163 8.81 11.68 9.59
CA HIS A 163 9.18 10.39 10.16
C HIS A 163 10.46 9.87 9.51
N GLU A 164 11.28 9.20 10.29
CA GLU A 164 12.49 8.53 9.83
C GLU A 164 12.43 7.05 10.23
N PHE A 165 12.71 6.17 9.27
CA PHE A 165 12.76 4.73 9.46
C PHE A 165 14.16 4.24 9.05
N PRO A 166 14.92 3.58 9.94
CA PRO A 166 16.17 2.94 9.54
C PRO A 166 15.87 1.83 8.53
N LEU A 167 16.73 1.66 7.53
CA LEU A 167 16.64 0.51 6.61
C LEU A 167 16.96 -0.78 7.37
N LYS A 168 16.25 -1.85 7.01
CA LYS A 168 16.40 -3.20 7.59
C LYS A 168 17.52 -3.98 6.92
#